data_ecaee30c8afb29499f04a51d2c43585f
#
_entry.id   ecaee30c8afb29499f04a51d2c43585f
#
_cell.length_a   1.000
_cell.length_b   1.000
_cell.length_c   1.000
_cell.angle_alpha   90.00
_cell.angle_beta   90.00
_cell.angle_gamma   90.00
#
_symmetry.space_group_name_H-M   'P 1'
#
loop_
_entity.id
_entity.type
_entity.pdbx_description
1 polymer ?
#
loop_
_entity_poly.entity_id
_entity_poly.type
_entity_poly.pdbx_seq_one_letter_code
_entity_poly.pdbx_strand_id
1 'polypeptide(L)'
;MITYLAHSPITSIEHVVLYKYENDVLILSETVKFEDLATHITGQSQLIFFLPSSNVSSYSFDGENGNNPEAVFISGIEDSIVEDVSNISVKTSATNGLVINKSLIDTLNKELSHIRADVYMYPEHLLFKGSKDTIVVNDSHVIFSHLDGTGTSIDKEYASDYLSILNESYSNYSPDIYSLNSTTDSLFKDIELKDISIFHRDFINNHDNNLNLFTFKYSFTSILSKSSFTKFQLGLLAACLLILFISPSIIISNIKSNTLLYKDATSDIFKSLSTKI
;
A
#
# COMPACT_ATOMS: atom_id res chain seq x y z
N MET A 1 17.91 -6.93 -3.26
CA MET A 1 16.64 -6.60 -2.57
C MET A 1 15.67 -7.76 -2.78
N ILE A 2 14.91 -8.15 -1.76
CA ILE A 2 13.88 -9.18 -1.90
C ILE A 2 12.55 -8.47 -2.14
N THR A 3 11.85 -8.86 -3.21
CA THR A 3 10.52 -8.35 -3.55
C THR A 3 9.56 -9.51 -3.65
N TYR A 4 8.45 -9.41 -2.96
CA TYR A 4 7.34 -10.34 -3.05
C TYR A 4 6.21 -9.69 -3.86
N LEU A 5 5.62 -10.46 -4.77
CA LEU A 5 4.37 -10.08 -5.42
C LEU A 5 3.32 -11.11 -5.06
N ALA A 6 2.15 -10.64 -4.67
CA ALA A 6 1.05 -11.49 -4.28
C ALA A 6 -0.18 -11.16 -5.12
N HIS A 7 -0.74 -12.17 -5.79
CA HIS A 7 -1.94 -12.06 -6.61
C HIS A 7 -3.04 -12.89 -6.00
N SER A 8 -4.23 -12.32 -5.92
CA SER A 8 -5.42 -13.12 -5.67
C SER A 8 -5.85 -13.81 -6.96
N PRO A 9 -5.89 -15.15 -7.02
CA PRO A 9 -6.25 -15.86 -8.24
C PRO A 9 -7.75 -15.80 -8.56
N ILE A 10 -8.57 -15.33 -7.64
CA ILE A 10 -10.03 -15.30 -7.75
C ILE A 10 -10.54 -13.99 -7.13
N THR A 11 -11.80 -13.65 -7.41
CA THR A 11 -12.53 -12.55 -6.78
C THR A 11 -12.57 -12.61 -5.23
N SER A 12 -12.25 -13.76 -4.64
CA SER A 12 -12.11 -13.91 -3.18
C SER A 12 -10.63 -13.87 -2.75
N ILE A 13 -10.35 -13.19 -1.65
CA ILE A 13 -8.99 -12.96 -1.12
C ILE A 13 -8.54 -14.10 -0.18
N GLU A 14 -9.18 -15.27 -0.23
CA GLU A 14 -8.83 -16.38 0.67
C GLU A 14 -7.45 -16.99 0.42
N HIS A 15 -7.08 -17.06 -0.85
CA HIS A 15 -5.79 -17.61 -1.29
C HIS A 15 -5.09 -16.61 -2.21
N VAL A 16 -3.78 -16.56 -2.13
CA VAL A 16 -2.94 -15.74 -3.01
C VAL A 16 -1.81 -16.57 -3.58
N VAL A 17 -1.44 -16.27 -4.82
CA VAL A 17 -0.22 -16.79 -5.43
C VAL A 17 0.90 -15.82 -5.09
N LEU A 18 1.88 -16.30 -4.33
CA LEU A 18 3.02 -15.53 -3.86
C LEU A 18 4.24 -15.84 -4.73
N TYR A 19 4.81 -14.80 -5.32
CA TYR A 19 6.05 -14.85 -6.10
C TYR A 19 7.17 -14.15 -5.32
N LYS A 20 8.30 -14.81 -5.18
CA LYS A 20 9.49 -14.24 -4.53
C LYS A 20 10.56 -13.95 -5.57
N TYR A 21 11.03 -12.71 -5.61
CA TYR A 21 12.13 -12.25 -6.45
C TYR A 21 13.34 -11.87 -5.61
N GLU A 22 14.52 -12.26 -6.06
CA GLU A 22 15.80 -11.80 -5.55
C GLU A 22 16.60 -11.21 -6.72
N ASN A 23 16.91 -9.90 -6.64
CA ASN A 23 17.61 -9.19 -7.72
C ASN A 23 16.98 -9.44 -9.11
N ASP A 24 15.65 -9.29 -9.18
CA ASP A 24 14.81 -9.44 -10.38
C ASP A 24 14.74 -10.88 -10.97
N VAL A 25 15.25 -11.87 -10.23
CA VAL A 25 15.13 -13.29 -10.59
C VAL A 25 14.03 -13.95 -9.75
N LEU A 26 13.08 -14.61 -10.41
CA LEU A 26 12.05 -15.38 -9.73
C LEU A 26 12.67 -16.61 -9.06
N ILE A 27 12.54 -16.69 -7.74
CA ILE A 27 13.11 -17.77 -6.92
C ILE A 27 12.04 -18.77 -6.49
N LEU A 28 10.82 -18.30 -6.20
CA LEU A 28 9.73 -19.13 -5.69
C LEU A 28 8.40 -18.63 -6.22
N SER A 29 7.51 -19.58 -6.51
CA SER A 29 6.09 -19.34 -6.75
C SER A 29 5.29 -20.39 -5.99
N GLU A 30 4.41 -19.95 -5.10
CA GLU A 30 3.58 -20.83 -4.27
C GLU A 30 2.20 -20.23 -4.02
N THR A 31 1.21 -21.08 -3.77
CA THR A 31 -0.12 -20.63 -3.34
C THR A 31 -0.21 -20.72 -1.82
N VAL A 32 -0.53 -19.62 -1.17
CA VAL A 32 -0.64 -19.51 0.29
C VAL A 32 -2.03 -18.98 0.66
N LYS A 33 -2.48 -19.26 1.88
CA LYS A 33 -3.67 -18.58 2.41
C LYS A 33 -3.32 -17.13 2.72
N PHE A 34 -4.26 -16.23 2.48
CA PHE A 34 -4.05 -14.81 2.75
C PHE A 34 -3.73 -14.53 4.23
N GLU A 35 -4.40 -15.24 5.16
CA GLU A 35 -4.15 -15.14 6.60
C GLU A 35 -2.71 -15.54 7.01
N ASP A 36 -2.07 -16.44 6.25
CA ASP A 36 -0.72 -16.93 6.49
C ASP A 36 0.36 -16.10 5.78
N LEU A 37 -0.02 -15.14 4.93
CA LEU A 37 0.90 -14.36 4.09
C LEU A 37 2.04 -13.73 4.89
N ALA A 38 1.74 -13.21 6.08
CA ALA A 38 2.72 -12.60 6.96
C ALA A 38 3.84 -13.57 7.42
N THR A 39 3.60 -14.89 7.42
CA THR A 39 4.58 -15.90 7.83
C THR A 39 5.58 -16.25 6.73
N HIS A 40 5.18 -16.04 5.47
CA HIS A 40 5.99 -16.32 4.27
C HIS A 40 6.92 -15.14 3.91
N ILE A 41 6.60 -13.93 4.38
CA ILE A 41 7.35 -12.72 4.03
C ILE A 41 8.40 -12.42 5.11
N THR A 42 9.66 -12.38 4.68
CA THR A 42 10.80 -12.06 5.57
C THR A 42 10.98 -10.54 5.69
N GLY A 43 11.47 -10.07 6.85
CA GLY A 43 11.80 -8.66 7.07
C GLY A 43 12.84 -8.12 6.07
N GLN A 44 12.91 -6.79 5.93
CA GLN A 44 13.77 -6.08 4.96
C GLN A 44 13.46 -6.45 3.49
N SER A 45 12.18 -6.59 3.18
CA SER A 45 11.66 -6.89 1.85
C SER A 45 10.53 -5.93 1.48
N GLN A 46 10.14 -5.95 0.22
CA GLN A 46 8.98 -5.26 -0.32
C GLN A 46 7.89 -6.29 -0.64
N LEU A 47 6.63 -5.98 -0.32
CA LEU A 47 5.47 -6.72 -0.77
C LEU A 47 4.62 -5.83 -1.67
N ILE A 48 4.35 -6.28 -2.89
CA ILE A 48 3.39 -5.69 -3.80
C ILE A 48 2.20 -6.64 -3.89
N PHE A 49 1.06 -6.21 -3.36
CA PHE A 49 -0.17 -6.99 -3.38
C PHE A 49 -1.08 -6.50 -4.51
N PHE A 50 -1.50 -7.41 -5.38
CA PHE A 50 -2.43 -7.11 -6.46
C PHE A 50 -3.84 -7.55 -6.08
N LEU A 51 -4.71 -6.55 -6.01
CA LEU A 51 -6.14 -6.74 -5.76
C LEU A 51 -6.86 -7.01 -7.09
N PRO A 52 -7.78 -7.98 -7.16
CA PRO A 52 -8.59 -8.19 -8.35
C PRO A 52 -9.26 -6.88 -8.80
N SER A 53 -9.13 -6.55 -10.07
CA SER A 53 -9.62 -5.27 -10.60
C SER A 53 -11.15 -5.16 -10.60
N SER A 54 -11.86 -6.27 -10.44
CA SER A 54 -13.32 -6.28 -10.18
C SER A 54 -13.71 -5.58 -8.88
N ASN A 55 -12.79 -5.41 -7.94
CA ASN A 55 -13.00 -4.69 -6.67
C ASN A 55 -12.66 -3.21 -6.74
N VAL A 56 -12.18 -2.73 -7.88
CA VAL A 56 -11.69 -1.34 -8.05
C VAL A 56 -12.30 -0.77 -9.32
N SER A 57 -13.01 0.34 -9.20
CA SER A 57 -13.41 1.13 -10.36
C SER A 57 -12.28 2.09 -10.73
N SER A 58 -11.86 2.05 -11.98
CA SER A 58 -10.81 2.92 -12.51
C SER A 58 -11.37 3.87 -13.54
N TYR A 59 -10.95 5.12 -13.48
CA TYR A 59 -11.43 6.19 -14.37
C TYR A 59 -10.23 6.94 -14.96
N SER A 60 -10.35 7.33 -16.25
CA SER A 60 -9.43 8.29 -16.82
C SER A 60 -9.65 9.64 -16.14
N PHE A 61 -8.58 10.30 -15.75
CA PHE A 61 -8.61 11.55 -15.02
C PHE A 61 -7.54 12.49 -15.58
N ASP A 62 -7.97 13.61 -16.11
CA ASP A 62 -7.06 14.66 -16.57
C ASP A 62 -6.88 15.67 -15.42
N GLY A 63 -6.06 15.27 -14.45
CA GLY A 63 -5.80 16.05 -13.24
C GLY A 63 -4.80 17.16 -13.49
N GLU A 64 -5.25 18.31 -13.96
CA GLU A 64 -4.45 19.52 -13.82
C GLU A 64 -4.17 19.75 -12.31
N ASN A 65 -2.94 20.10 -11.99
CA ASN A 65 -2.36 20.29 -10.65
C ASN A 65 -3.20 21.22 -9.73
N GLY A 66 -4.29 20.71 -9.22
CA GLY A 66 -5.13 21.39 -8.22
C GLY A 66 -4.64 21.09 -6.79
N ASN A 67 -4.93 21.99 -5.86
CA ASN A 67 -4.57 21.83 -4.44
C ASN A 67 -5.23 20.61 -3.75
N ASN A 68 -6.20 19.97 -4.38
CA ASN A 68 -6.88 18.77 -3.89
C ASN A 68 -7.36 17.89 -5.05
N PRO A 69 -6.48 17.09 -5.66
CA PRO A 69 -6.82 16.28 -6.83
C PRO A 69 -7.91 15.24 -6.55
N GLU A 70 -7.95 14.67 -5.34
CA GLU A 70 -8.99 13.69 -4.96
C GLU A 70 -10.39 14.32 -4.95
N ALA A 71 -10.56 15.54 -4.45
CA ALA A 71 -11.86 16.23 -4.44
C ALA A 71 -12.32 16.61 -5.86
N VAL A 72 -11.40 17.06 -6.71
CA VAL A 72 -11.69 17.38 -8.11
C VAL A 72 -12.11 16.12 -8.86
N PHE A 73 -11.39 15.01 -8.65
CA PHE A 73 -11.72 13.72 -9.23
C PHE A 73 -13.10 13.23 -8.80
N ILE A 74 -13.41 13.23 -7.49
CA ILE A 74 -14.72 12.81 -6.95
C ILE A 74 -15.83 13.63 -7.60
N SER A 75 -15.69 14.95 -7.67
CA SER A 75 -16.70 15.82 -8.31
C SER A 75 -16.89 15.51 -9.81
N GLY A 76 -15.84 15.06 -10.49
CA GLY A 76 -15.91 14.69 -11.92
C GLY A 76 -16.60 13.36 -12.19
N ILE A 77 -16.63 12.45 -11.22
CA ILE A 77 -17.20 11.10 -11.38
C ILE A 77 -18.44 10.86 -10.52
N GLU A 78 -18.92 11.85 -9.77
CA GLU A 78 -20.02 11.72 -8.80
C GLU A 78 -21.27 11.10 -9.43
N ASP A 79 -21.62 11.51 -10.66
CA ASP A 79 -22.76 10.95 -11.40
C ASP A 79 -22.57 9.50 -11.88
N SER A 80 -21.33 9.02 -11.88
CA SER A 80 -20.95 7.67 -12.34
C SER A 80 -20.76 6.68 -11.19
N ILE A 81 -20.73 7.16 -9.95
CA ILE A 81 -20.55 6.32 -8.74
C ILE A 81 -21.93 5.91 -8.24
N VAL A 82 -22.10 4.60 -8.04
CA VAL A 82 -23.34 4.03 -7.47
C VAL A 82 -23.35 4.09 -5.95
N GLU A 83 -22.17 4.07 -5.32
CA GLU A 83 -22.02 4.09 -3.87
C GLU A 83 -21.99 5.53 -3.32
N ASP A 84 -22.40 5.69 -2.06
CA ASP A 84 -22.24 6.97 -1.35
C ASP A 84 -20.75 7.31 -1.20
N VAL A 85 -20.39 8.57 -1.47
CA VAL A 85 -19.01 9.08 -1.40
C VAL A 85 -18.37 8.82 -0.01
N SER A 86 -19.16 8.75 1.05
CA SER A 86 -18.69 8.40 2.40
C SER A 86 -18.17 6.96 2.54
N ASN A 87 -18.60 6.06 1.65
CA ASN A 87 -18.29 4.64 1.67
C ASN A 87 -17.16 4.26 0.71
N ILE A 88 -16.61 5.20 -0.01
CA ILE A 88 -15.52 4.97 -0.94
C ILE A 88 -14.21 5.56 -0.43
N SER A 89 -13.12 4.99 -0.90
CA SER A 89 -11.76 5.52 -0.80
C SER A 89 -11.25 5.78 -2.22
N VAL A 90 -10.56 6.89 -2.39
CA VAL A 90 -10.10 7.35 -3.70
C VAL A 90 -8.58 7.49 -3.70
N LYS A 91 -7.96 7.17 -4.83
CA LYS A 91 -6.56 7.46 -5.13
C LYS A 91 -6.46 8.03 -6.54
N THR A 92 -5.63 9.04 -6.70
CA THR A 92 -5.45 9.71 -7.99
C THR A 92 -3.98 9.85 -8.36
N SER A 93 -3.69 9.71 -9.64
CA SER A 93 -2.44 10.12 -10.28
C SER A 93 -2.71 11.26 -11.25
N ALA A 94 -1.74 11.65 -12.05
CA ALA A 94 -1.90 12.69 -13.06
C ALA A 94 -2.95 12.33 -14.13
N THR A 95 -3.12 11.04 -14.44
CA THR A 95 -3.95 10.55 -15.57
C THR A 95 -5.06 9.59 -15.15
N ASN A 96 -5.05 9.10 -13.92
CA ASN A 96 -5.97 8.06 -13.46
C ASN A 96 -6.51 8.33 -12.08
N GLY A 97 -7.74 7.89 -11.85
CA GLY A 97 -8.35 7.80 -10.53
C GLY A 97 -8.88 6.40 -10.25
N LEU A 98 -8.67 5.94 -9.04
CA LEU A 98 -9.14 4.66 -8.53
C LEU A 98 -10.17 4.89 -7.43
N VAL A 99 -11.26 4.16 -7.49
CA VAL A 99 -12.32 4.15 -6.47
C VAL A 99 -12.47 2.73 -5.95
N ILE A 100 -12.46 2.59 -4.64
CA ILE A 100 -12.59 1.30 -3.97
C ILE A 100 -13.51 1.45 -2.75
N ASN A 101 -14.25 0.38 -2.44
CA ASN A 101 -15.07 0.34 -1.24
C ASN A 101 -14.19 0.50 0.03
N LYS A 102 -14.56 1.45 0.90
CA LYS A 102 -13.78 1.83 2.08
C LYS A 102 -13.67 0.69 3.09
N SER A 103 -14.73 -0.10 3.29
CA SER A 103 -14.70 -1.22 4.23
C SER A 103 -13.74 -2.31 3.78
N LEU A 104 -13.67 -2.57 2.47
CA LEU A 104 -12.72 -3.52 1.89
C LEU A 104 -11.29 -3.05 2.08
N ILE A 105 -10.99 -1.79 1.72
CA ILE A 105 -9.64 -1.25 1.83
C ILE A 105 -9.17 -1.17 3.29
N ASP A 106 -10.06 -0.81 4.22
CA ASP A 106 -9.74 -0.76 5.65
C ASP A 106 -9.43 -2.16 6.21
N THR A 107 -10.18 -3.18 5.78
CA THR A 107 -9.93 -4.58 6.14
C THR A 107 -8.57 -5.05 5.61
N LEU A 108 -8.28 -4.82 4.33
CA LEU A 108 -7.00 -5.18 3.71
C LEU A 108 -5.83 -4.45 4.36
N ASN A 109 -5.97 -3.16 4.60
CA ASN A 109 -4.94 -2.36 5.27
C ASN A 109 -4.65 -2.90 6.68
N LYS A 110 -5.68 -3.33 7.42
CA LYS A 110 -5.51 -3.93 8.74
C LYS A 110 -4.72 -5.24 8.66
N GLU A 111 -5.13 -6.16 7.79
CA GLU A 111 -4.46 -7.47 7.64
C GLU A 111 -3.02 -7.32 7.13
N LEU A 112 -2.81 -6.53 6.08
CA LEU A 112 -1.49 -6.31 5.50
C LEU A 112 -0.55 -5.50 6.43
N SER A 113 -1.08 -4.72 7.36
CA SER A 113 -0.28 -3.95 8.33
C SER A 113 0.55 -4.82 9.28
N HIS A 114 0.19 -6.09 9.46
CA HIS A 114 0.92 -7.05 10.28
C HIS A 114 2.19 -7.58 9.58
N ILE A 115 2.30 -7.39 8.27
CA ILE A 115 3.45 -7.86 7.48
C ILE A 115 4.67 -6.97 7.75
N ARG A 116 5.81 -7.62 8.03
CA ARG A 116 7.08 -6.94 8.31
C ARG A 116 7.85 -6.65 7.01
N ALA A 117 7.23 -5.93 6.09
CA ALA A 117 7.81 -5.52 4.83
C ALA A 117 7.29 -4.11 4.45
N ASP A 118 7.89 -3.49 3.45
CA ASP A 118 7.31 -2.32 2.81
C ASP A 118 6.18 -2.78 1.90
N VAL A 119 4.93 -2.47 2.29
CA VAL A 119 3.73 -2.97 1.62
C VAL A 119 3.19 -1.92 0.66
N TYR A 120 2.87 -2.39 -0.55
CA TYR A 120 2.18 -1.64 -1.61
C TYR A 120 0.98 -2.47 -2.08
N MET A 121 -0.09 -1.81 -2.51
CA MET A 121 -1.28 -2.46 -3.01
C MET A 121 -1.80 -1.75 -4.25
N TYR A 122 -2.06 -2.50 -5.31
CA TYR A 122 -2.52 -2.00 -6.60
C TYR A 122 -3.62 -2.89 -7.16
N PRO A 123 -4.53 -2.35 -8.00
CA PRO A 123 -5.39 -3.21 -8.79
C PRO A 123 -4.57 -3.97 -9.86
N GLU A 124 -4.96 -5.22 -10.11
CA GLU A 124 -4.17 -6.11 -10.97
C GLU A 124 -4.05 -5.66 -12.44
N HIS A 125 -5.02 -4.91 -12.97
CA HIS A 125 -4.93 -4.41 -14.35
C HIS A 125 -3.72 -3.50 -14.57
N LEU A 126 -3.27 -2.78 -13.52
CA LEU A 126 -2.08 -1.92 -13.63
C LEU A 126 -0.79 -2.72 -13.86
N LEU A 127 -0.75 -3.98 -13.45
CA LEU A 127 0.37 -4.87 -13.73
C LEU A 127 0.58 -5.08 -15.23
N PHE A 128 -0.51 -5.09 -16.00
CA PHE A 128 -0.51 -5.39 -17.44
C PHE A 128 -0.58 -4.15 -18.31
N LYS A 129 -0.42 -2.96 -17.72
CA LYS A 129 -0.39 -1.70 -18.48
C LYS A 129 0.80 -1.69 -19.44
N GLY A 130 0.50 -1.61 -20.73
CA GLY A 130 1.48 -1.62 -21.81
C GLY A 130 1.44 -0.34 -22.65
N SER A 131 2.04 -0.42 -23.86
CA SER A 131 1.97 0.63 -24.87
C SER A 131 0.67 0.60 -25.71
N LYS A 132 -0.17 -0.39 -25.46
CA LYS A 132 -1.49 -0.60 -26.07
C LYS A 132 -2.43 -1.17 -25.02
N ASP A 133 -3.72 -1.17 -25.35
CA ASP A 133 -4.69 -1.95 -24.59
C ASP A 133 -4.28 -3.42 -24.55
N THR A 134 -4.44 -4.03 -23.41
CA THR A 134 -3.99 -5.40 -23.15
C THR A 134 -5.13 -6.21 -22.55
N ILE A 135 -5.32 -7.42 -23.05
CA ILE A 135 -6.22 -8.42 -22.49
C ILE A 135 -5.39 -9.58 -21.97
N VAL A 136 -5.56 -9.94 -20.71
CA VAL A 136 -4.89 -11.10 -20.13
C VAL A 136 -5.91 -12.15 -19.72
N VAL A 137 -5.77 -13.33 -20.32
CA VAL A 137 -6.68 -14.45 -20.12
C VAL A 137 -6.12 -15.39 -19.06
N ASN A 138 -6.83 -15.48 -17.94
CA ASN A 138 -6.59 -16.47 -16.89
C ASN A 138 -7.58 -17.63 -16.98
N ASP A 139 -7.46 -18.62 -16.11
CA ASP A 139 -8.34 -19.79 -16.10
C ASP A 139 -9.80 -19.44 -15.76
N SER A 140 -10.00 -18.52 -14.81
CA SER A 140 -11.32 -18.15 -14.27
C SER A 140 -11.83 -16.78 -14.72
N HIS A 141 -10.94 -15.83 -15.03
CA HIS A 141 -11.29 -14.45 -15.34
C HIS A 141 -10.40 -13.88 -16.44
N VAL A 142 -10.85 -12.78 -17.02
CA VAL A 142 -10.14 -12.02 -18.04
C VAL A 142 -9.90 -10.61 -17.49
N ILE A 143 -8.66 -10.16 -17.59
CA ILE A 143 -8.23 -8.82 -17.16
C ILE A 143 -8.12 -7.94 -18.40
N PHE A 144 -8.78 -6.80 -18.35
CA PHE A 144 -8.71 -5.74 -19.35
C PHE A 144 -7.90 -4.59 -18.78
N SER A 145 -6.82 -4.22 -19.43
CA SER A 145 -5.96 -3.10 -19.07
C SER A 145 -5.86 -2.14 -20.24
N HIS A 146 -6.33 -0.91 -20.06
CA HIS A 146 -6.36 0.09 -21.12
C HIS A 146 -5.10 0.97 -21.09
N LEU A 147 -4.77 1.53 -22.25
CA LEU A 147 -3.61 2.40 -22.44
C LEU A 147 -3.64 3.62 -21.50
N ASP A 148 -4.83 4.15 -21.24
CA ASP A 148 -5.04 5.27 -20.32
C ASP A 148 -4.85 4.89 -18.84
N GLY A 149 -4.61 3.60 -18.53
CA GLY A 149 -4.42 3.06 -17.18
C GLY A 149 -5.72 2.73 -16.46
N THR A 150 -6.86 2.82 -17.14
CA THR A 150 -8.10 2.21 -16.65
C THR A 150 -8.09 0.71 -16.90
N GLY A 151 -8.97 -0.04 -16.23
CA GLY A 151 -9.08 -1.48 -16.45
C GLY A 151 -10.04 -2.13 -15.48
N THR A 152 -10.33 -3.39 -15.76
CA THR A 152 -11.20 -4.22 -14.92
C THR A 152 -10.83 -5.69 -15.05
N SER A 153 -11.33 -6.53 -14.16
CA SER A 153 -11.33 -7.98 -14.33
C SER A 153 -12.76 -8.51 -14.30
N ILE A 154 -13.05 -9.44 -15.19
CA ILE A 154 -14.40 -9.97 -15.42
C ILE A 154 -14.32 -11.49 -15.46
N ASP A 155 -15.29 -12.16 -14.88
CA ASP A 155 -15.40 -13.60 -14.98
C ASP A 155 -15.47 -14.02 -16.45
N LYS A 156 -14.80 -15.12 -16.79
CA LYS A 156 -14.59 -15.55 -18.16
C LYS A 156 -15.89 -15.74 -18.96
N GLU A 157 -16.96 -16.12 -18.28
CA GLU A 157 -18.28 -16.30 -18.90
C GLU A 157 -18.88 -15.00 -19.45
N TYR A 158 -18.53 -13.83 -18.88
CA TYR A 158 -19.03 -12.50 -19.29
C TYR A 158 -18.04 -11.74 -20.18
N ALA A 159 -16.83 -12.27 -20.38
CA ALA A 159 -15.77 -11.56 -21.09
C ALA A 159 -16.13 -11.29 -22.56
N SER A 160 -16.88 -12.18 -23.22
CA SER A 160 -17.35 -11.99 -24.60
C SER A 160 -18.30 -10.78 -24.74
N ASP A 161 -19.19 -10.60 -23.76
CA ASP A 161 -20.18 -9.53 -23.78
C ASP A 161 -19.47 -8.19 -23.57
N TYR A 162 -18.55 -8.14 -22.63
CA TYR A 162 -17.74 -6.95 -22.40
C TYR A 162 -16.87 -6.58 -23.60
N LEU A 163 -16.24 -7.57 -24.25
CA LEU A 163 -15.46 -7.37 -25.47
C LEU A 163 -16.34 -6.82 -26.62
N SER A 164 -17.59 -7.27 -26.72
CA SER A 164 -18.55 -6.73 -27.70
C SER A 164 -18.83 -5.26 -27.46
N ILE A 165 -19.05 -4.85 -26.19
CA ILE A 165 -19.24 -3.45 -25.81
C ILE A 165 -18.02 -2.60 -26.17
N LEU A 166 -16.81 -3.09 -25.89
CA LEU A 166 -15.57 -2.40 -26.25
C LEU A 166 -15.42 -2.23 -27.77
N ASN A 167 -15.72 -3.26 -28.55
CA ASN A 167 -15.66 -3.19 -30.00
C ASN A 167 -16.70 -2.24 -30.60
N GLU A 168 -17.87 -2.09 -29.99
CA GLU A 168 -18.88 -1.10 -30.38
C GLU A 168 -18.48 0.32 -30.00
N SER A 169 -17.84 0.49 -28.83
CA SER A 169 -17.48 1.81 -28.30
C SER A 169 -16.22 2.39 -28.95
N TYR A 170 -15.29 1.54 -29.35
CA TYR A 170 -14.01 1.95 -29.93
C TYR A 170 -13.88 1.45 -31.36
N SER A 171 -13.91 2.36 -32.35
CA SER A 171 -13.61 2.03 -33.74
C SER A 171 -12.15 1.55 -33.85
N ASN A 172 -11.92 0.32 -34.24
CA ASN A 172 -10.61 -0.34 -34.36
C ASN A 172 -9.98 -0.75 -33.02
N TYR A 173 -10.79 -1.24 -32.07
CA TYR A 173 -10.25 -1.85 -30.86
C TYR A 173 -9.36 -3.07 -31.22
N SER A 174 -8.06 -2.97 -30.97
CA SER A 174 -7.07 -3.97 -31.35
C SER A 174 -6.07 -4.15 -30.19
N PRO A 175 -6.49 -4.79 -29.09
CA PRO A 175 -5.64 -5.05 -27.94
C PRO A 175 -4.61 -6.13 -28.24
N ASP A 176 -3.51 -6.11 -27.50
CA ASP A 176 -2.61 -7.24 -27.38
C ASP A 176 -3.25 -8.28 -26.44
N ILE A 177 -3.31 -9.56 -26.85
CA ILE A 177 -3.99 -10.62 -26.09
C ILE A 177 -2.95 -11.62 -25.59
N TYR A 178 -2.87 -11.77 -24.28
CA TYR A 178 -1.93 -12.68 -23.64
C TYR A 178 -2.65 -13.73 -22.80
N SER A 179 -2.05 -14.91 -22.70
CA SER A 179 -2.41 -15.89 -21.68
C SER A 179 -1.18 -16.23 -20.85
N LEU A 180 -1.41 -16.46 -19.58
CA LEU A 180 -0.37 -16.85 -18.63
C LEU A 180 -0.25 -18.39 -18.53
N ASN A 181 -1.27 -19.14 -18.93
CA ASN A 181 -1.36 -20.59 -18.70
C ASN A 181 -1.49 -21.43 -19.99
N SER A 182 -2.15 -20.92 -21.03
CA SER A 182 -2.48 -21.73 -22.22
C SER A 182 -2.55 -20.87 -23.48
N THR A 183 -2.11 -21.43 -24.61
CA THR A 183 -2.23 -20.78 -25.94
C THR A 183 -3.59 -20.98 -26.59
N THR A 184 -4.47 -21.79 -26.00
CA THR A 184 -5.78 -22.10 -26.57
C THR A 184 -6.89 -21.62 -25.67
N ASP A 185 -7.70 -20.70 -26.17
CA ASP A 185 -8.92 -20.25 -25.53
C ASP A 185 -10.07 -20.23 -26.55
N SER A 186 -11.28 -20.51 -26.08
CA SER A 186 -12.47 -20.53 -26.96
C SER A 186 -12.96 -19.14 -27.33
N LEU A 187 -12.62 -18.12 -26.55
CA LEU A 187 -13.10 -16.74 -26.72
C LEU A 187 -12.16 -15.90 -27.59
N PHE A 188 -10.87 -16.16 -27.53
CA PHE A 188 -9.86 -15.32 -28.17
C PHE A 188 -9.06 -16.09 -29.21
N LYS A 189 -8.83 -15.43 -30.33
CA LYS A 189 -7.93 -15.88 -31.40
C LYS A 189 -6.59 -15.17 -31.22
N ASP A 190 -5.52 -15.81 -31.69
CA ASP A 190 -4.17 -15.21 -31.73
C ASP A 190 -3.62 -14.82 -30.33
N ILE A 191 -3.79 -15.71 -29.35
CA ILE A 191 -3.30 -15.52 -27.99
C ILE A 191 -1.79 -15.80 -27.96
N GLU A 192 -1.03 -14.82 -27.46
CA GLU A 192 0.40 -15.01 -27.16
C GLU A 192 0.58 -15.54 -25.73
N LEU A 193 1.31 -16.63 -25.57
CA LEU A 193 1.70 -17.12 -24.26
C LEU A 193 2.83 -16.27 -23.72
N LYS A 194 2.61 -15.61 -22.57
CA LYS A 194 3.64 -14.84 -21.88
C LYS A 194 3.86 -15.31 -20.45
N ASP A 195 5.12 -15.31 -20.05
CA ASP A 195 5.50 -15.53 -18.67
C ASP A 195 5.15 -14.30 -17.83
N ILE A 196 4.40 -14.49 -16.74
CA ILE A 196 4.01 -13.42 -15.83
C ILE A 196 5.21 -12.65 -15.25
N SER A 197 6.39 -13.29 -15.16
CA SER A 197 7.61 -12.67 -14.65
C SER A 197 8.07 -11.48 -15.48
N ILE A 198 7.68 -11.38 -16.74
CA ILE A 198 7.97 -10.22 -17.61
C ILE A 198 7.22 -8.99 -17.08
N PHE A 199 5.91 -9.15 -16.86
CA PHE A 199 5.05 -8.09 -16.33
C PHE A 199 5.46 -7.70 -14.91
N HIS A 200 5.82 -8.67 -14.07
CA HIS A 200 6.30 -8.43 -12.71
C HIS A 200 7.53 -7.53 -12.71
N ARG A 201 8.54 -7.81 -13.53
CA ARG A 201 9.77 -7.01 -13.61
C ARG A 201 9.50 -5.60 -14.10
N ASP A 202 8.67 -5.46 -15.10
CA ASP A 202 8.29 -4.15 -15.63
C ASP A 202 7.57 -3.32 -14.58
N PHE A 203 6.66 -3.94 -13.82
CA PHE A 203 5.92 -3.27 -12.75
C PHE A 203 6.82 -2.88 -11.57
N ILE A 204 7.69 -3.77 -11.10
CA ILE A 204 8.64 -3.48 -10.01
C ILE A 204 9.46 -2.22 -10.29
N ASN A 205 9.86 -2.02 -11.55
CA ASN A 205 10.72 -0.91 -11.95
C ASN A 205 9.95 0.39 -12.25
N ASN A 206 8.66 0.33 -12.60
CA ASN A 206 7.94 1.46 -13.22
C ASN A 206 6.60 1.81 -12.55
N HIS A 207 6.23 1.20 -11.42
CA HIS A 207 4.94 1.46 -10.79
C HIS A 207 4.79 2.89 -10.25
N ASP A 208 3.57 3.45 -10.38
CA ASP A 208 3.25 4.77 -9.84
C ASP A 208 2.82 4.69 -8.37
N ASN A 209 3.64 5.22 -7.49
CA ASN A 209 3.34 5.23 -6.05
C ASN A 209 2.09 6.02 -5.67
N ASN A 210 1.63 6.96 -6.51
CA ASN A 210 0.41 7.74 -6.24
C ASN A 210 -0.85 6.87 -6.30
N LEU A 211 -0.82 5.78 -7.06
CA LEU A 211 -1.92 4.82 -7.17
C LEU A 211 -1.85 3.69 -6.12
N ASN A 212 -0.94 3.78 -5.16
CA ASN A 212 -0.86 2.83 -4.06
C ASN A 212 -2.09 2.92 -3.16
N LEU A 213 -2.90 1.87 -3.14
CA LEU A 213 -4.11 1.75 -2.32
C LEU A 213 -3.80 1.47 -0.85
N PHE A 214 -2.62 0.94 -0.55
CA PHE A 214 -2.22 0.67 0.82
C PHE A 214 -1.93 1.97 1.56
N THR A 215 -2.76 2.25 2.56
CA THR A 215 -2.60 3.42 3.43
C THR A 215 -2.37 2.94 4.85
N PHE A 216 -1.11 2.92 5.25
CA PHE A 216 -0.76 2.55 6.61
C PHE A 216 -0.74 3.80 7.50
N LYS A 217 -1.66 3.87 8.48
CA LYS A 217 -1.53 4.82 9.57
C LYS A 217 -0.56 4.23 10.59
N TYR A 218 0.67 4.75 10.63
CA TYR A 218 1.66 4.35 11.62
C TYR A 218 1.09 4.54 13.02
N SER A 219 0.69 3.46 13.67
CA SER A 219 0.51 3.46 15.11
C SER A 219 1.87 3.18 15.76
N PHE A 220 2.12 3.72 16.94
CA PHE A 220 3.36 3.46 17.67
C PHE A 220 3.62 1.95 17.85
N THR A 221 2.55 1.18 18.03
CA THR A 221 2.60 -0.29 18.13
C THR A 221 3.07 -0.98 16.85
N SER A 222 2.72 -0.46 15.67
CA SER A 222 3.12 -1.04 14.39
C SER A 222 4.57 -0.71 14.03
N ILE A 223 5.07 0.47 14.42
CA ILE A 223 6.50 0.80 14.31
C ILE A 223 7.31 -0.16 15.17
N LEU A 224 6.85 -0.46 16.37
CA LEU A 224 7.50 -1.40 17.28
C LEU A 224 7.51 -2.84 16.75
N SER A 225 6.42 -3.27 16.09
CA SER A 225 6.34 -4.63 15.52
C SER A 225 7.22 -4.79 14.27
N LYS A 226 7.41 -3.73 13.48
CA LYS A 226 8.30 -3.70 12.31
C LYS A 226 9.77 -3.53 12.69
N SER A 227 10.05 -2.96 13.87
CA SER A 227 11.44 -2.81 14.33
C SER A 227 12.03 -4.15 14.75
N SER A 228 13.23 -4.45 14.30
CA SER A 228 14.01 -5.61 14.74
C SER A 228 14.55 -5.46 16.19
N PHE A 229 14.03 -4.46 16.94
CA PHE A 229 14.42 -4.28 18.33
C PHE A 229 13.95 -5.45 19.18
N THR A 230 14.89 -6.07 19.86
CA THR A 230 14.57 -7.06 20.89
C THR A 230 13.83 -6.38 22.05
N LYS A 231 13.00 -7.14 22.78
CA LYS A 231 12.30 -6.63 23.98
C LYS A 231 13.27 -5.93 24.96
N PHE A 232 14.52 -6.40 25.02
CA PHE A 232 15.59 -5.82 25.84
C PHE A 232 15.99 -4.42 25.33
N GLN A 233 16.21 -4.25 24.03
CA GLN A 233 16.57 -2.95 23.43
C GLN A 233 15.45 -1.93 23.61
N LEU A 234 14.20 -2.37 23.52
CA LEU A 234 13.03 -1.54 23.78
C LEU A 234 12.97 -1.07 25.23
N GLY A 235 13.25 -1.97 26.18
CA GLY A 235 13.36 -1.67 27.59
C GLY A 235 14.47 -0.65 27.88
N LEU A 236 15.62 -0.82 27.22
CA LEU A 236 16.77 0.08 27.34
C LEU A 236 16.45 1.49 26.78
N LEU A 237 15.78 1.57 25.66
CA LEU A 237 15.35 2.82 25.04
C LEU A 237 14.33 3.55 25.94
N ALA A 238 13.37 2.84 26.51
CA ALA A 238 12.42 3.39 27.48
C ALA A 238 13.13 3.88 28.74
N ALA A 239 14.10 3.16 29.25
CA ALA A 239 14.90 3.58 30.41
C ALA A 239 15.71 4.85 30.10
N CYS A 240 16.34 4.94 28.92
CA CYS A 240 17.05 6.16 28.49
C CYS A 240 16.12 7.36 28.38
N LEU A 241 14.91 7.20 27.83
CA LEU A 241 13.92 8.28 27.78
C LEU A 241 13.49 8.72 29.18
N LEU A 242 13.23 7.79 30.10
CA LEU A 242 12.90 8.11 31.49
C LEU A 242 14.02 8.91 32.17
N ILE A 243 15.28 8.52 31.99
CA ILE A 243 16.43 9.26 32.52
C ILE A 243 16.51 10.67 31.96
N LEU A 244 16.28 10.86 30.65
CA LEU A 244 16.27 12.18 30.00
C LEU A 244 15.17 13.10 30.52
N PHE A 245 14.00 12.57 30.90
CA PHE A 245 12.90 13.37 31.45
C PHE A 245 13.01 13.61 32.95
N ILE A 246 13.54 12.65 33.71
CA ILE A 246 13.62 12.73 35.19
C ILE A 246 14.88 13.49 35.62
N SER A 247 16.01 13.35 34.92
CA SER A 247 17.27 14.00 35.34
C SER A 247 17.21 15.52 35.41
N PRO A 248 16.59 16.25 34.46
CA PRO A 248 16.45 17.72 34.58
C PRO A 248 15.63 18.14 35.81
N SER A 249 14.57 17.37 36.12
CA SER A 249 13.73 17.66 37.30
C SER A 249 14.48 17.50 38.62
N ILE A 250 15.32 16.48 38.73
CA ILE A 250 16.18 16.24 39.91
C ILE A 250 17.25 17.34 40.02
N ILE A 251 17.88 17.71 38.88
CA ILE A 251 18.90 18.77 38.85
C ILE A 251 18.27 20.12 39.28
N ILE A 252 17.11 20.47 38.75
CA ILE A 252 16.40 21.71 39.11
C ILE A 252 16.01 21.70 40.58
N SER A 253 15.53 20.58 41.12
CA SER A 253 15.20 20.42 42.54
C SER A 253 16.42 20.63 43.44
N ASN A 254 17.57 20.02 43.08
CA ASN A 254 18.81 20.17 43.82
C ASN A 254 19.36 21.60 43.78
N ILE A 255 19.28 22.29 42.62
CA ILE A 255 19.65 23.69 42.51
C ILE A 255 18.77 24.58 43.38
N LYS A 256 17.45 24.39 43.39
CA LYS A 256 16.53 25.10 44.27
C LYS A 256 16.85 24.89 45.73
N SER A 257 17.10 23.66 46.15
CA SER A 257 17.44 23.34 47.55
C SER A 257 18.75 23.99 47.97
N ASN A 258 19.78 23.92 47.13
CA ASN A 258 21.06 24.59 47.42
C ASN A 258 20.94 26.11 47.45
N THR A 259 20.14 26.72 46.58
CA THR A 259 19.92 28.17 46.57
C THR A 259 19.22 28.63 47.85
N LEU A 260 18.28 27.85 48.38
CA LEU A 260 17.63 28.15 49.67
C LEU A 260 18.65 28.06 50.83
N LEU A 261 19.46 27.04 50.89
CA LEU A 261 20.51 26.89 51.90
C LEU A 261 21.51 28.08 51.90
N TYR A 262 21.95 28.51 50.72
CA TYR A 262 22.82 29.68 50.59
C TYR A 262 22.14 30.98 51.03
N LYS A 263 20.86 31.13 50.70
CA LYS A 263 20.07 32.31 51.12
C LYS A 263 19.91 32.37 52.63
N ASP A 264 19.62 31.26 53.29
CA ASP A 264 19.48 31.18 54.74
C ASP A 264 20.82 31.42 55.43
N ALA A 265 21.91 30.78 54.96
CA ALA A 265 23.25 31.04 55.49
C ALA A 265 23.68 32.51 55.35
N THR A 266 23.39 33.15 54.21
CA THR A 266 23.68 34.59 54.01
C THR A 266 22.87 35.47 54.94
N SER A 267 21.59 35.15 55.14
CA SER A 267 20.69 35.87 56.07
C SER A 267 21.22 35.75 57.50
N ASP A 268 21.68 34.58 57.92
CA ASP A 268 22.22 34.42 59.31
C ASP A 268 23.54 35.13 59.52
N ILE A 269 24.42 35.20 58.50
CA ILE A 269 25.63 36.04 58.55
C ILE A 269 25.27 37.50 58.66
N PHE A 270 24.31 38.02 57.87
CA PHE A 270 23.86 39.40 57.94
C PHE A 270 23.25 39.78 59.34
N LYS A 271 22.43 38.87 59.89
CA LYS A 271 21.87 39.03 61.24
C LYS A 271 22.94 39.11 62.32
N SER A 272 23.97 38.22 62.23
CA SER A 272 25.08 38.17 63.17
C SER A 272 25.98 39.41 63.11
N LEU A 273 26.11 40.04 61.94
CA LEU A 273 26.85 41.30 61.75
C LEU A 273 26.07 42.50 62.29
N SER A 274 24.74 42.56 62.06
CA SER A 274 23.88 43.62 62.46
C SER A 274 23.67 43.72 64.02
N THR A 275 23.91 42.62 64.72
CA THR A 275 23.85 42.56 66.20
C THR A 275 25.19 42.93 66.88
N LYS A 276 26.25 43.16 66.10
CA LYS A 276 27.56 43.58 66.63
C LYS A 276 27.89 45.07 66.41
N ILE A 277 26.98 45.83 65.82
CA ILE A 277 27.02 47.28 65.70
C ILE A 277 26.00 47.91 66.66
#